data_340d95cd32ec26706f7090a03f331f85
#
_entry.id   340d95cd32ec26706f7090a03f331f85
#
_cell.length_a   1.000
_cell.length_b   1.000
_cell.length_c   1.000
_cell.angle_alpha   90.00
_cell.angle_beta   90.00
_cell.angle_gamma   90.00
#
_symmetry.space_group_name_H-M   'P 1'
#
loop_
_entity.id
_entity.type
_entity.pdbx_description
1 polymer ?
#
loop_
_entity_poly.entity_id
_entity_poly.type
_entity_poly.pdbx_seq_one_letter_code
_entity_poly.pdbx_strand_id
1 'polypeptide(L)'
;MRLLGRLDQELSCANSRFFKQLLYPNPQINELLRDQFVLHWQSVRPVPIVTIDFGDGRRIRKTLTGNSVHLVLDPDGRPVDALPGLFSPGVFLALLTRAHGYALADRSKLPELHRQALAQPLPPSAYRPPAPPSEPRAVRASMIAPTKHMVEMPVLRVVSPLSDIEGDTRTNLALHARIHQAFASGAQWSSVDAMVERIYEDLFQMPLDDPALGLDVPDPFAA
;
A
#
# COMPACT_ATOMS: atom_id res chain seq x y z
N MET A 1 7.84 -8.80 1.79
CA MET A 1 6.69 -8.00 1.33
C MET A 1 5.59 -8.90 0.78
N ARG A 2 4.34 -8.60 1.04
CA ARG A 2 3.14 -9.22 0.45
C ARG A 2 2.42 -8.19 -0.41
N LEU A 3 1.94 -8.57 -1.59
CA LEU A 3 1.26 -7.66 -2.53
C LEU A 3 0.25 -8.40 -3.41
N LEU A 4 -0.73 -7.66 -3.94
CA LEU A 4 -1.56 -8.13 -5.04
C LEU A 4 -0.78 -8.09 -6.36
N GLY A 5 -0.87 -9.15 -7.14
CA GLY A 5 -0.07 -9.32 -8.35
C GLY A 5 1.38 -9.69 -8.06
N ARG A 6 2.31 -9.34 -8.91
CA ARG A 6 3.72 -9.74 -8.85
C ARG A 6 4.64 -8.53 -8.96
N LEU A 7 5.66 -8.46 -8.10
CA LEU A 7 6.62 -7.35 -8.11
C LEU A 7 7.45 -7.30 -9.41
N ASP A 8 7.75 -8.44 -9.99
CA ASP A 8 8.56 -8.61 -11.20
C ASP A 8 7.81 -8.28 -12.52
N GLN A 9 6.49 -8.10 -12.48
CA GLN A 9 5.69 -7.78 -13.65
C GLN A 9 5.40 -6.28 -13.77
N GLU A 10 5.18 -5.82 -15.00
CA GLU A 10 4.81 -4.43 -15.28
C GLU A 10 3.38 -4.13 -14.78
N LEU A 11 2.43 -5.03 -15.08
CA LEU A 11 1.07 -4.97 -14.57
C LEU A 11 0.98 -5.68 -13.22
N SER A 12 1.43 -5.01 -12.19
CA SER A 12 1.33 -5.41 -10.80
C SER A 12 0.50 -4.39 -10.02
N CYS A 13 0.39 -4.54 -8.69
CA CYS A 13 -0.31 -3.55 -7.89
C CYS A 13 0.26 -2.14 -8.14
N ALA A 14 -0.58 -1.11 -7.99
CA ALA A 14 -0.17 0.29 -8.23
C ALA A 14 1.08 0.67 -7.42
N ASN A 15 1.18 0.12 -6.21
CA ASN A 15 2.29 0.37 -5.30
C ASN A 15 3.62 -0.18 -5.81
N SER A 16 3.62 -1.29 -6.54
CA SER A 16 4.85 -1.94 -7.01
C SER A 16 5.65 -1.06 -7.97
N ARG A 17 4.98 -0.25 -8.78
CA ARG A 17 5.63 0.73 -9.65
C ARG A 17 6.33 1.81 -8.84
N PHE A 18 5.65 2.36 -7.82
CA PHE A 18 6.22 3.35 -6.92
C PHE A 18 7.45 2.78 -6.19
N PHE A 19 7.35 1.55 -5.69
CA PHE A 19 8.48 0.90 -5.01
C PHE A 19 9.70 0.77 -5.93
N LYS A 20 9.50 0.30 -7.15
CA LYS A 20 10.60 0.10 -8.12
C LYS A 20 11.21 1.40 -8.64
N GLN A 21 10.42 2.44 -8.78
CA GLN A 21 10.86 3.69 -9.41
C GLN A 21 11.35 4.74 -8.41
N LEU A 22 10.83 4.75 -7.18
CA LEU A 22 11.09 5.82 -6.21
C LEU A 22 11.63 5.31 -4.88
N LEU A 23 11.06 4.25 -4.34
CA LEU A 23 11.38 3.83 -2.98
C LEU A 23 12.70 3.06 -2.92
N TYR A 24 12.77 1.94 -3.64
CA TYR A 24 13.94 1.06 -3.59
C TYR A 24 15.20 1.64 -4.26
N PRO A 25 15.11 2.50 -5.30
CA PRO A 25 16.28 3.19 -5.85
C PRO A 25 16.81 4.32 -4.94
N ASN A 26 16.05 4.75 -3.92
CA ASN A 26 16.56 5.75 -2.96
C ASN A 26 17.80 5.20 -2.28
N PRO A 27 18.96 5.91 -2.31
CA PRO A 27 20.24 5.38 -1.85
C PRO A 27 20.21 4.89 -0.40
N GLN A 28 19.63 5.67 0.52
CA GLN A 28 19.58 5.34 1.94
C GLN A 28 18.67 4.14 2.23
N ILE A 29 17.53 4.04 1.52
CA ILE A 29 16.62 2.90 1.65
C ILE A 29 17.28 1.65 1.06
N ASN A 30 17.91 1.77 -0.10
CA ASN A 30 18.59 0.65 -0.76
C ASN A 30 19.71 0.08 0.11
N GLU A 31 20.57 0.95 0.67
CA GLU A 31 21.63 0.57 1.58
C GLU A 31 21.10 -0.16 2.80
N LEU A 32 20.10 0.42 3.49
CA LEU A 32 19.48 -0.19 4.67
C LEU A 32 18.87 -1.56 4.35
N LEU A 33 18.12 -1.65 3.25
CA LEU A 33 17.48 -2.91 2.84
C LEU A 33 18.50 -3.99 2.50
N ARG A 34 19.53 -3.64 1.73
CA ARG A 34 20.56 -4.60 1.29
C ARG A 34 21.45 -5.09 2.44
N ASP A 35 21.81 -4.18 3.35
CA ASP A 35 22.85 -4.45 4.34
C ASP A 35 22.27 -5.01 5.65
N GLN A 36 20.98 -4.76 5.94
CA GLN A 36 20.36 -5.09 7.21
C GLN A 36 19.21 -6.11 7.11
N PHE A 37 18.74 -6.45 5.90
CA PHE A 37 17.58 -7.33 5.73
C PHE A 37 17.83 -8.44 4.72
N VAL A 38 17.23 -9.59 4.98
CA VAL A 38 17.00 -10.62 3.96
C VAL A 38 15.68 -10.31 3.26
N LEU A 39 15.74 -10.02 1.97
CA LEU A 39 14.58 -9.55 1.21
C LEU A 39 13.81 -10.71 0.58
N HIS A 40 12.51 -10.72 0.78
CA HIS A 40 11.61 -11.66 0.15
C HIS A 40 10.28 -10.98 -0.22
N TRP A 41 9.68 -11.38 -1.34
CA TRP A 41 8.33 -10.95 -1.71
C TRP A 41 7.47 -12.15 -2.13
N GLN A 42 6.17 -12.04 -1.91
CA GLN A 42 5.21 -13.05 -2.33
C GLN A 42 3.90 -12.40 -2.72
N SER A 43 3.30 -12.88 -3.80
CA SER A 43 1.95 -12.51 -4.19
C SER A 43 0.94 -13.10 -3.22
N VAL A 44 -0.06 -12.32 -2.80
CA VAL A 44 -1.21 -12.85 -2.05
C VAL A 44 -2.25 -13.43 -3.00
N ARG A 45 -2.46 -12.77 -4.16
CA ARG A 45 -3.31 -13.25 -5.27
C ARG A 45 -3.12 -12.37 -6.51
N PRO A 46 -3.63 -12.75 -7.68
CA PRO A 46 -3.65 -11.90 -8.86
C PRO A 46 -4.34 -10.57 -8.60
N VAL A 47 -3.84 -9.50 -9.21
CA VAL A 47 -4.45 -8.17 -9.17
C VAL A 47 -5.47 -8.02 -10.30
N PRO A 48 -6.67 -7.47 -10.06
CA PRO A 48 -7.63 -7.17 -11.10
C PRO A 48 -7.08 -6.18 -12.13
N ILE A 49 -7.43 -6.36 -13.40
CA ILE A 49 -6.98 -5.52 -14.51
C ILE A 49 -8.19 -4.93 -15.22
N VAL A 50 -8.23 -3.60 -15.34
CA VAL A 50 -9.13 -2.88 -16.23
C VAL A 50 -8.47 -2.69 -17.58
N THR A 51 -9.23 -2.97 -18.64
CA THR A 51 -8.83 -2.70 -20.02
C THR A 51 -9.81 -1.71 -20.64
N ILE A 52 -9.28 -0.56 -21.12
CA ILE A 52 -10.03 0.37 -21.95
C ILE A 52 -9.64 0.10 -23.40
N ASP A 53 -10.61 -0.32 -24.19
CA ASP A 53 -10.46 -0.52 -25.64
C ASP A 53 -11.05 0.69 -26.36
N PHE A 54 -10.28 1.29 -27.27
CA PHE A 54 -10.71 2.46 -28.04
C PHE A 54 -11.42 2.10 -29.35
N GLY A 55 -11.59 0.80 -29.65
CA GLY A 55 -12.25 0.32 -30.85
C GLY A 55 -11.43 0.41 -32.13
N ASP A 56 -10.23 0.95 -32.09
CA ASP A 56 -9.29 1.12 -33.19
C ASP A 56 -8.01 0.27 -33.03
N GLY A 57 -8.04 -0.68 -32.11
CA GLY A 57 -6.90 -1.53 -31.76
C GLY A 57 -6.01 -0.98 -30.64
N ARG A 58 -6.15 0.29 -30.27
CA ARG A 58 -5.45 0.86 -29.11
C ARG A 58 -6.11 0.42 -27.83
N ARG A 59 -5.30 0.06 -26.81
CA ARG A 59 -5.78 -0.37 -25.49
C ARG A 59 -4.94 0.23 -24.38
N ILE A 60 -5.59 0.63 -23.31
CA ILE A 60 -4.95 0.98 -22.04
C ILE A 60 -5.31 -0.11 -21.02
N ARG A 61 -4.30 -0.67 -20.37
CA ARG A 61 -4.49 -1.63 -19.27
C ARG A 61 -3.94 -1.05 -17.98
N LYS A 62 -4.71 -1.12 -16.90
CA LYS A 62 -4.34 -0.66 -15.56
C LYS A 62 -4.80 -1.66 -14.53
N THR A 63 -4.07 -1.75 -13.43
CA THR A 63 -4.45 -2.57 -12.28
C THR A 63 -5.34 -1.78 -11.33
N LEU A 64 -6.26 -2.49 -10.67
CA LEU A 64 -7.16 -1.95 -9.65
C LEU A 64 -6.83 -2.53 -8.27
N THR A 65 -7.25 -1.83 -7.22
CA THR A 65 -7.25 -2.31 -5.81
C THR A 65 -5.91 -2.87 -5.34
N GLY A 66 -4.81 -2.44 -5.92
CA GLY A 66 -3.51 -2.98 -5.57
C GLY A 66 -3.01 -2.45 -4.22
N ASN A 67 -3.11 -3.24 -3.16
CA ASN A 67 -2.46 -2.96 -1.88
C ASN A 67 -1.26 -3.87 -1.65
N SER A 68 -0.39 -3.43 -0.76
CA SER A 68 0.84 -4.13 -0.38
C SER A 68 1.20 -3.83 1.06
N VAL A 69 1.91 -4.74 1.68
CA VAL A 69 2.44 -4.57 3.04
C VAL A 69 3.89 -5.05 3.10
N HIS A 70 4.77 -4.24 3.68
CA HIS A 70 6.11 -4.67 4.05
C HIS A 70 6.06 -5.19 5.47
N LEU A 71 6.30 -6.48 5.64
CA LEU A 71 6.40 -7.12 6.94
C LEU A 71 7.86 -7.13 7.37
N VAL A 72 8.12 -6.75 8.60
CA VAL A 72 9.42 -6.91 9.23
C VAL A 72 9.33 -8.07 10.21
N LEU A 73 10.25 -9.01 10.07
CA LEU A 73 10.31 -10.22 10.88
C LEU A 73 11.58 -10.20 11.72
N ASP A 74 11.52 -10.82 12.88
CA ASP A 74 12.73 -11.12 13.68
C ASP A 74 13.53 -12.27 13.02
N PRO A 75 14.74 -12.58 13.51
CA PRO A 75 15.56 -13.67 12.97
C PRO A 75 14.89 -15.05 13.02
N ASP A 76 13.90 -15.24 13.88
CA ASP A 76 13.12 -16.48 13.96
C ASP A 76 11.94 -16.50 12.98
N GLY A 77 11.79 -15.46 12.14
CA GLY A 77 10.73 -15.35 11.13
C GLY A 77 9.37 -14.91 11.69
N ARG A 78 9.32 -14.40 12.92
CA ARG A 78 8.08 -13.93 13.54
C ARG A 78 7.87 -12.44 13.27
N PRO A 79 6.64 -11.98 12.94
CA PRO A 79 6.37 -10.57 12.71
C PRO A 79 6.69 -9.69 13.93
N VAL A 80 7.35 -8.57 13.68
CA VAL A 80 7.63 -7.54 14.68
C VAL A 80 7.06 -6.19 14.27
N ASP A 81 6.78 -5.97 12.98
CA ASP A 81 6.07 -4.80 12.48
C ASP A 81 5.52 -5.08 11.07
N ALA A 82 4.62 -4.22 10.60
CA ALA A 82 4.11 -4.24 9.24
C ALA A 82 3.83 -2.82 8.75
N LEU A 83 4.36 -2.47 7.58
CA LEU A 83 4.23 -1.16 6.96
C LEU A 83 3.19 -1.24 5.82
N PRO A 84 1.93 -0.86 6.05
CA PRO A 84 0.86 -1.01 5.07
C PRO A 84 0.89 0.09 4.01
N GLY A 85 0.76 -0.29 2.73
CA GLY A 85 0.57 0.66 1.63
C GLY A 85 1.82 1.43 1.22
N LEU A 86 1.62 2.72 0.89
CA LEU A 86 2.64 3.63 0.37
C LEU A 86 3.05 4.67 1.42
N PHE A 87 4.33 4.96 1.47
CA PHE A 87 4.92 6.03 2.28
C PHE A 87 5.89 6.84 1.44
N SER A 88 6.00 8.12 1.73
CA SER A 88 7.11 8.92 1.18
C SER A 88 8.46 8.33 1.60
N PRO A 89 9.52 8.49 0.78
CA PRO A 89 10.80 7.85 1.05
C PRO A 89 11.37 8.15 2.44
N GLY A 90 11.27 9.39 2.92
CA GLY A 90 11.78 9.77 4.24
C GLY A 90 11.01 9.09 5.39
N VAL A 91 9.69 9.01 5.29
CA VAL A 91 8.86 8.31 6.28
C VAL A 91 9.11 6.81 6.23
N PHE A 92 9.18 6.22 5.03
CA PHE A 92 9.48 4.79 4.89
C PHE A 92 10.83 4.43 5.51
N LEU A 93 11.87 5.23 5.26
CA LEU A 93 13.19 5.02 5.86
C LEU A 93 13.12 5.05 7.39
N ALA A 94 12.45 6.05 7.96
CA ALA A 94 12.31 6.19 9.41
C ALA A 94 11.54 5.00 10.03
N LEU A 95 10.44 4.58 9.38
CA LEU A 95 9.66 3.41 9.80
C LEU A 95 10.49 2.12 9.73
N LEU A 96 11.20 1.92 8.62
CA LEU A 96 12.02 0.73 8.42
C LEU A 96 13.18 0.65 9.42
N THR A 97 13.83 1.80 9.72
CA THR A 97 14.86 1.89 10.75
C THR A 97 14.32 1.55 12.13
N ARG A 98 13.13 2.06 12.48
CA ARG A 98 12.46 1.75 13.74
C ARG A 98 12.12 0.26 13.83
N ALA A 99 11.54 -0.30 12.78
CA ALA A 99 11.16 -1.71 12.72
C ALA A 99 12.37 -2.66 12.74
N HIS A 100 13.52 -2.24 12.17
CA HIS A 100 14.79 -2.95 12.32
C HIS A 100 15.20 -3.02 13.79
N GLY A 101 15.09 -1.92 14.55
CA GLY A 101 15.32 -1.92 15.99
C GLY A 101 14.40 -2.90 16.75
N TYR A 102 13.16 -3.05 16.32
CA TYR A 102 12.22 -4.04 16.91
C TYR A 102 12.64 -5.48 16.61
N ALA A 103 13.15 -5.75 15.42
CA ALA A 103 13.62 -7.09 15.03
C ALA A 103 14.84 -7.56 15.82
N LEU A 104 15.66 -6.63 16.32
CA LEU A 104 16.85 -6.91 17.14
C LEU A 104 16.55 -6.86 18.64
N ALA A 105 15.41 -6.36 19.07
CA ALA A 105 15.04 -6.24 20.47
C ALA A 105 14.56 -7.58 21.04
N ASP A 106 14.66 -7.72 22.36
CA ASP A 106 13.97 -8.81 23.05
C ASP A 106 12.45 -8.71 22.79
N ARG A 107 11.86 -9.81 22.34
CA ARG A 107 10.45 -9.87 21.97
C ARG A 107 9.50 -9.47 23.09
N SER A 108 9.88 -9.72 24.35
CA SER A 108 9.10 -9.30 25.52
C SER A 108 8.93 -7.77 25.60
N LYS A 109 9.82 -7.00 24.96
CA LYS A 109 9.77 -5.54 24.91
C LYS A 109 8.90 -4.98 23.79
N LEU A 110 8.49 -5.80 22.81
CA LEU A 110 7.70 -5.34 21.67
C LEU A 110 6.45 -4.53 22.08
N PRO A 111 5.62 -4.97 23.03
CA PRO A 111 4.44 -4.20 23.40
C PRO A 111 4.78 -2.79 23.89
N GLU A 112 5.89 -2.64 24.63
CA GLU A 112 6.33 -1.34 25.11
C GLU A 112 6.89 -0.47 23.98
N LEU A 113 7.70 -1.03 23.08
CA LEU A 113 8.24 -0.35 21.93
C LEU A 113 7.13 0.20 21.02
N HIS A 114 6.06 -0.57 20.81
CA HIS A 114 4.91 -0.12 20.05
C HIS A 114 4.09 0.95 20.79
N ARG A 115 3.97 0.89 22.11
CA ARG A 115 3.36 1.98 22.91
C ARG A 115 4.15 3.29 22.79
N GLN A 116 5.47 3.21 22.81
CA GLN A 116 6.34 4.37 22.60
C GLN A 116 6.18 4.96 21.20
N ALA A 117 6.04 4.10 20.16
CA ALA A 117 5.78 4.56 18.81
C ALA A 117 4.44 5.31 18.68
N LEU A 118 3.40 4.86 19.37
CA LEU A 118 2.11 5.56 19.43
C LEU A 118 2.20 6.90 20.15
N ALA A 119 3.02 7.00 21.20
CA ALA A 119 3.24 8.25 21.93
C ALA A 119 4.09 9.26 21.15
N GLN A 120 4.91 8.77 20.19
CA GLN A 120 5.80 9.60 19.38
C GLN A 120 5.59 9.29 17.88
N PRO A 121 4.43 9.66 17.31
CA PRO A 121 4.16 9.42 15.90
C PRO A 121 5.15 10.17 15.02
N LEU A 122 5.53 9.54 13.92
CA LEU A 122 6.36 10.20 12.91
C LEU A 122 5.52 11.31 12.25
N PRO A 123 6.09 12.51 12.07
CA PRO A 123 5.41 13.55 11.31
C PRO A 123 5.24 13.07 9.86
N PRO A 124 4.13 13.40 9.19
CA PRO A 124 4.05 13.27 7.74
C PRO A 124 5.21 14.08 7.15
N SER A 125 5.91 13.49 6.18
CA SER A 125 7.17 14.07 5.71
C SER A 125 6.99 15.43 5.08
N ALA A 126 8.05 16.26 5.15
CA ALA A 126 8.19 17.47 4.36
C ALA A 126 8.51 17.21 2.86
N TYR A 127 8.21 16.02 2.35
CA TYR A 127 8.34 15.73 0.92
C TYR A 127 7.32 16.61 0.17
N ARG A 128 7.84 17.53 -0.61
CA ARG A 128 7.02 18.33 -1.52
C ARG A 128 7.02 17.62 -2.87
N PRO A 129 5.94 16.93 -3.26
CA PRO A 129 5.86 16.32 -4.56
C PRO A 129 6.03 17.41 -5.63
N PRO A 130 6.56 17.08 -6.82
CA PRO A 130 6.46 17.97 -7.95
C PRO A 130 4.99 18.36 -8.14
N ALA A 131 4.75 19.60 -8.60
CA ALA A 131 3.39 20.06 -8.85
C ALA A 131 2.61 18.99 -9.64
N PRO A 132 1.39 18.62 -9.20
CA PRO A 132 0.62 17.61 -9.91
C PRO A 132 0.49 18.02 -11.36
N PRO A 133 0.61 17.07 -12.31
CA PRO A 133 0.33 17.37 -13.70
C PRO A 133 -1.10 17.95 -13.80
N SER A 134 -1.31 18.88 -14.70
CA SER A 134 -2.64 19.46 -14.93
C SER A 134 -3.67 18.34 -15.10
N GLU A 135 -4.82 18.50 -14.45
CA GLU A 135 -5.88 17.49 -14.47
C GLU A 135 -6.19 17.04 -15.90
N PRO A 136 -6.26 15.74 -16.17
CA PRO A 136 -6.48 15.23 -17.51
C PRO A 136 -7.76 15.80 -18.13
N ARG A 137 -7.72 16.11 -19.43
CA ARG A 137 -8.88 16.66 -20.15
C ARG A 137 -10.13 15.81 -20.02
N ALA A 138 -9.98 14.47 -19.96
CA ALA A 138 -11.08 13.54 -19.77
C ALA A 138 -11.77 13.73 -18.41
N VAL A 139 -11.02 13.97 -17.34
CA VAL A 139 -11.55 14.27 -16.01
C VAL A 139 -12.34 15.58 -16.04
N ARG A 140 -11.78 16.64 -16.62
CA ARG A 140 -12.48 17.92 -16.77
C ARG A 140 -13.74 17.81 -17.62
N ALA A 141 -13.69 16.99 -18.68
CA ALA A 141 -14.86 16.74 -19.54
C ALA A 141 -15.97 15.98 -18.81
N SER A 142 -15.64 15.11 -17.84
CA SER A 142 -16.67 14.41 -17.04
C SER A 142 -17.39 15.36 -16.09
N MET A 143 -16.73 16.42 -15.61
CA MET A 143 -17.30 17.38 -14.66
C MET A 143 -18.44 18.24 -15.24
N ILE A 144 -18.59 18.28 -16.59
CA ILE A 144 -19.63 19.06 -17.25
C ILE A 144 -21.03 18.57 -16.90
N ALA A 145 -21.18 17.27 -16.62
CA ALA A 145 -22.45 16.66 -16.26
C ALA A 145 -22.31 15.82 -14.96
N PRO A 146 -22.98 16.18 -13.85
CA PRO A 146 -22.78 15.52 -12.57
C PRO A 146 -23.01 14.00 -12.60
N THR A 147 -24.07 13.55 -13.27
CA THR A 147 -24.36 12.10 -13.39
C THR A 147 -23.26 11.37 -14.15
N LYS A 148 -22.78 11.93 -15.27
CA LYS A 148 -21.65 11.40 -16.03
C LYS A 148 -20.39 11.33 -15.16
N HIS A 149 -20.12 12.39 -14.40
CA HIS A 149 -19.00 12.45 -13.50
C HIS A 149 -19.04 11.32 -12.44
N MET A 150 -20.20 11.07 -11.84
CA MET A 150 -20.35 9.99 -10.86
C MET A 150 -20.06 8.61 -11.45
N VAL A 151 -20.48 8.37 -12.70
CA VAL A 151 -20.29 7.07 -13.38
C VAL A 151 -18.86 6.89 -13.89
N GLU A 152 -18.26 7.95 -14.46
CA GLU A 152 -16.96 7.86 -15.11
C GLU A 152 -15.76 8.03 -14.17
N MET A 153 -15.90 8.82 -13.08
CA MET A 153 -14.79 9.14 -12.18
C MET A 153 -14.09 7.94 -11.57
N PRO A 154 -14.77 6.86 -11.15
CA PRO A 154 -14.08 5.68 -10.64
C PRO A 154 -13.07 5.12 -11.64
N VAL A 155 -13.46 5.02 -12.92
CA VAL A 155 -12.58 4.53 -13.99
C VAL A 155 -11.51 5.57 -14.36
N LEU A 156 -11.88 6.84 -14.48
CA LEU A 156 -10.95 7.92 -14.82
C LEU A 156 -9.84 8.08 -13.78
N ARG A 157 -10.13 7.92 -12.49
CA ARG A 157 -9.13 7.94 -11.41
C ARG A 157 -8.11 6.82 -11.56
N VAL A 158 -8.53 5.64 -11.99
CA VAL A 158 -7.63 4.49 -12.18
C VAL A 158 -6.68 4.70 -13.34
N VAL A 159 -7.13 5.34 -14.41
CA VAL A 159 -6.33 5.56 -15.62
C VAL A 159 -5.57 6.88 -15.63
N SER A 160 -5.90 7.79 -14.72
CA SER A 160 -5.26 9.11 -14.62
C SER A 160 -3.95 9.03 -13.86
N PRO A 161 -2.93 9.81 -14.24
CA PRO A 161 -1.62 9.81 -13.58
C PRO A 161 -1.63 10.68 -12.30
N LEU A 162 -2.67 10.56 -11.47
CA LEU A 162 -2.75 11.29 -10.20
C LEU A 162 -1.95 10.53 -9.13
N SER A 163 -1.10 11.24 -8.41
CA SER A 163 -0.33 10.73 -7.28
C SER A 163 -0.36 11.76 -6.15
N ASP A 164 -0.80 11.36 -4.98
CA ASP A 164 -0.74 12.12 -3.73
C ASP A 164 -0.02 11.29 -2.67
N ILE A 165 1.29 11.20 -2.77
CA ILE A 165 2.10 10.42 -1.83
C ILE A 165 2.03 10.96 -0.39
N GLU A 166 1.74 12.23 -0.19
CA GLU A 166 1.56 12.78 1.16
C GLU A 166 0.22 12.36 1.76
N GLY A 167 -0.85 12.38 0.95
CA GLY A 167 -2.15 11.87 1.35
C GLY A 167 -2.09 10.38 1.65
N ASP A 168 -1.46 9.60 0.76
CA ASP A 168 -1.20 8.18 0.98
C ASP A 168 -0.40 7.94 2.26
N THR A 169 0.68 8.72 2.48
CA THR A 169 1.51 8.61 3.68
C THR A 169 0.70 8.86 4.95
N ARG A 170 -0.13 9.91 5.00
CA ARG A 170 -0.99 10.20 6.16
C ARG A 170 -1.98 9.07 6.44
N THR A 171 -2.65 8.59 5.40
CA THR A 171 -3.59 7.48 5.50
C THR A 171 -2.90 6.23 6.02
N ASN A 172 -1.75 5.88 5.45
CA ASN A 172 -1.03 4.68 5.82
C ASN A 172 -0.34 4.77 7.19
N LEU A 173 0.04 5.97 7.65
CA LEU A 173 0.45 6.18 9.05
C LEU A 173 -0.70 5.90 10.03
N ALA A 174 -1.94 6.28 9.68
CA ALA A 174 -3.10 5.96 10.51
C ALA A 174 -3.38 4.44 10.55
N LEU A 175 -3.22 3.74 9.42
CA LEU A 175 -3.29 2.27 9.39
C LEU A 175 -2.15 1.63 10.19
N HIS A 176 -0.93 2.15 10.10
CA HIS A 176 0.21 1.68 10.86
C HIS A 176 0.03 1.88 12.38
N ALA A 177 -0.61 2.98 12.79
CA ALA A 177 -0.96 3.18 14.20
C ALA A 177 -1.88 2.06 14.74
N ARG A 178 -2.81 1.53 13.93
CA ARG A 178 -3.64 0.37 14.32
C ARG A 178 -2.81 -0.91 14.50
N ILE A 179 -1.77 -1.10 13.68
CA ILE A 179 -0.80 -2.21 13.84
C ILE A 179 -0.03 -2.03 15.15
N HIS A 180 0.46 -0.82 15.43
CA HIS A 180 1.10 -0.53 16.72
C HIS A 180 0.17 -0.78 17.90
N GLN A 181 -1.12 -0.42 17.82
CA GLN A 181 -2.11 -0.71 18.86
C GLN A 181 -2.26 -2.21 19.11
N ALA A 182 -2.31 -3.01 18.05
CA ALA A 182 -2.41 -4.46 18.18
C ALA A 182 -1.20 -5.04 18.92
N PHE A 183 0.03 -4.70 18.52
CA PHE A 183 1.23 -5.16 19.22
C PHE A 183 1.31 -4.62 20.65
N ALA A 184 0.98 -3.36 20.89
CA ALA A 184 0.97 -2.74 22.22
C ALA A 184 -0.01 -3.42 23.18
N SER A 185 -1.10 -3.99 22.64
CA SER A 185 -2.08 -4.79 23.38
C SER A 185 -1.67 -6.25 23.56
N GLY A 186 -0.48 -6.63 23.13
CA GLY A 186 0.03 -7.99 23.24
C GLY A 186 -0.49 -8.95 22.18
N ALA A 187 -0.98 -8.47 21.04
CA ALA A 187 -1.39 -9.35 19.94
C ALA A 187 -0.22 -10.23 19.51
N GLN A 188 -0.49 -11.54 19.45
CA GLN A 188 0.43 -12.52 18.91
C GLN A 188 -0.15 -13.07 17.61
N TRP A 189 0.67 -13.03 16.58
CA TRP A 189 0.31 -13.57 15.28
C TRP A 189 0.79 -15.01 15.18
N SER A 190 -0.11 -15.93 14.88
CA SER A 190 0.22 -17.35 14.75
C SER A 190 1.16 -17.64 13.59
N SER A 191 1.08 -16.82 12.54
CA SER A 191 1.94 -16.88 11.36
C SER A 191 1.99 -15.54 10.63
N VAL A 192 2.91 -15.42 9.69
CA VAL A 192 2.98 -14.28 8.75
C VAL A 192 1.69 -14.19 7.92
N ASP A 193 1.18 -15.32 7.45
CA ASP A 193 -0.02 -15.35 6.59
C ASP A 193 -1.27 -14.92 7.36
N ALA A 194 -1.44 -15.35 8.61
CA ALA A 194 -2.53 -14.89 9.47
C ALA A 194 -2.49 -13.37 9.71
N MET A 195 -1.30 -12.79 9.87
CA MET A 195 -1.16 -11.35 9.98
C MET A 195 -1.52 -10.64 8.65
N VAL A 196 -1.09 -11.20 7.53
CA VAL A 196 -1.39 -10.65 6.19
C VAL A 196 -2.88 -10.65 5.92
N GLU A 197 -3.56 -11.79 6.13
CA GLU A 197 -4.99 -11.93 5.96
C GLU A 197 -5.75 -10.84 6.73
N ARG A 198 -5.42 -10.69 8.01
CA ARG A 198 -6.03 -9.68 8.86
C ARG A 198 -5.75 -8.24 8.44
N ILE A 199 -4.55 -7.95 7.93
CA ILE A 199 -4.24 -6.63 7.36
C ILE A 199 -5.10 -6.36 6.12
N TYR A 200 -5.28 -7.35 5.25
CA TYR A 200 -6.11 -7.19 4.07
C TYR A 200 -7.58 -7.04 4.42
N GLU A 201 -8.11 -7.84 5.32
CA GLU A 201 -9.51 -7.75 5.74
C GLU A 201 -9.79 -6.48 6.56
N ASP A 202 -9.09 -6.30 7.68
CA ASP A 202 -9.44 -5.28 8.68
C ASP A 202 -8.91 -3.88 8.34
N LEU A 203 -7.72 -3.79 7.71
CA LEU A 203 -7.10 -2.49 7.44
C LEU A 203 -7.37 -2.02 6.02
N PHE A 204 -7.18 -2.89 5.03
CA PHE A 204 -7.43 -2.54 3.64
C PHE A 204 -8.88 -2.74 3.22
N GLN A 205 -9.70 -3.40 4.05
CA GLN A 205 -11.09 -3.76 3.75
C GLN A 205 -11.21 -4.49 2.40
N MET A 206 -10.31 -5.42 2.19
CA MET A 206 -10.17 -6.15 0.95
C MET A 206 -10.05 -7.64 1.26
N PRO A 207 -11.16 -8.35 1.44
CA PRO A 207 -11.16 -9.77 1.75
C PRO A 207 -10.50 -10.56 0.61
N LEU A 208 -9.48 -11.35 0.95
CA LEU A 208 -8.69 -12.09 -0.05
C LEU A 208 -9.43 -13.31 -0.61
N ASP A 209 -10.43 -13.81 0.09
CA ASP A 209 -11.31 -14.90 -0.31
C ASP A 209 -12.46 -14.46 -1.23
N ASP A 210 -12.78 -13.16 -1.28
CA ASP A 210 -13.76 -12.62 -2.23
C ASP A 210 -13.17 -12.64 -3.66
N PRO A 211 -13.76 -13.41 -4.60
CA PRO A 211 -13.29 -13.46 -5.99
C PRO A 211 -13.21 -12.09 -6.65
N ALA A 212 -14.17 -11.21 -6.35
CA ALA A 212 -14.30 -9.89 -6.93
C ALA A 212 -13.51 -8.81 -6.16
N LEU A 213 -12.92 -9.10 -4.99
CA LEU A 213 -12.24 -8.12 -4.11
C LEU A 213 -13.12 -6.90 -3.78
N GLY A 214 -14.41 -7.10 -3.58
CA GLY A 214 -15.35 -6.03 -3.31
C GLY A 214 -15.68 -5.15 -4.53
N LEU A 215 -15.31 -5.56 -5.74
CA LEU A 215 -15.58 -4.81 -6.97
C LEU A 215 -16.93 -5.15 -7.60
N ASP A 216 -17.58 -6.18 -7.12
CA ASP A 216 -18.91 -6.58 -7.59
C ASP A 216 -19.98 -5.64 -7.00
N VAL A 217 -20.06 -4.46 -7.58
CA VAL A 217 -21.09 -3.47 -7.22
C VAL A 217 -22.22 -3.60 -8.21
N PRO A 218 -23.47 -3.80 -7.74
CA PRO A 218 -24.64 -3.82 -8.62
C PRO A 218 -24.69 -2.57 -9.49
N ASP A 219 -24.96 -2.75 -10.79
CA ASP A 219 -25.17 -1.61 -11.69
C ASP A 219 -26.38 -0.80 -11.19
N PRO A 220 -26.21 0.47 -10.78
CA PRO A 220 -27.32 1.29 -10.29
C PRO A 220 -28.38 1.56 -11.36
N PHE A 221 -28.13 1.21 -12.62
CA PHE A 221 -29.05 1.33 -13.75
C PHE A 221 -29.54 -0.02 -14.28
N ALA A 222 -29.14 -1.14 -13.68
CA ALA A 222 -29.70 -2.45 -13.99
C ALA A 222 -31.15 -2.51 -13.47
N ALA A 223 -32.09 -2.65 -14.40
CA ALA A 223 -33.53 -2.76 -14.12
C ALA A 223 -33.88 -4.17 -13.64
#